data_8eec33623a6289c0dd49c51c09e1847a
#
_entry.id   8eec33623a6289c0dd49c51c09e1847a
#
_cell.length_a   1.000
_cell.length_b   1.000
_cell.length_c   1.000
_cell.angle_alpha   90.00
_cell.angle_beta   90.00
_cell.angle_gamma   90.00
#
_symmetry.space_group_name_H-M   'P 1'
#
loop_
_entity.id
_entity.type
_entity.pdbx_description
1 polymer ?
#
loop_
_entity_poly.entity_id
_entity_poly.type
_entity_poly.pdbx_seq_one_letter_code
_entity_poly.pdbx_strand_id
1 'polypeptide(L)' 'MSVQPNISIEELSDKGHWLRKFRKAKNLNTLQLMVSNAIDKHHKTAAIAAAIYLAECQREREMEQGRFLDR' A
#
# COMPACT_ATOMS: atom_id res chain seq x y z
N MET A 1 13.62 14.84 22.47
CA MET A 1 12.79 13.75 22.49
C MET A 1 12.45 13.29 21.09
N SER A 2 12.67 12.11 20.87
CA SER A 2 12.43 11.66 19.57
C SER A 2 11.03 11.16 19.53
N VAL A 3 10.28 11.76 18.73
CA VAL A 3 8.96 11.32 18.56
C VAL A 3 8.92 10.50 17.34
N GLN A 4 8.55 9.29 17.54
CA GLN A 4 8.20 8.47 16.43
C GLN A 4 7.01 9.14 15.80
N PRO A 5 7.10 9.53 14.55
CA PRO A 5 5.91 10.06 13.91
C PRO A 5 4.91 8.92 13.85
N ASN A 6 3.86 9.06 14.60
CA ASN A 6 2.78 8.10 14.52
C ASN A 6 2.04 8.32 13.23
N ILE A 7 2.00 7.31 12.40
CA ILE A 7 1.20 7.37 11.19
C ILE A 7 -0.25 7.30 11.63
N SER A 8 -1.03 8.28 11.28
CA SER A 8 -2.42 8.33 11.68
C SER A 8 -3.24 7.32 10.90
N ILE A 9 -4.41 6.97 11.45
CA ILE A 9 -5.33 6.09 10.76
C ILE A 9 -5.78 6.71 9.44
N GLU A 10 -5.92 8.03 9.41
CA GLU A 10 -6.26 8.73 8.18
C GLU A 10 -5.23 8.50 7.09
N GLU A 11 -3.97 8.58 7.47
CA GLU A 11 -2.88 8.37 6.52
C GLU A 11 -2.82 6.91 6.05
N LEU A 12 -2.99 5.97 6.98
CA LEU A 12 -2.99 4.55 6.64
C LEU A 12 -4.23 4.14 5.85
N SER A 13 -5.30 4.92 5.92
CA SER A 13 -6.49 4.67 5.14
C SER A 13 -6.45 5.31 3.77
N ASP A 14 -5.36 5.99 3.44
CA ASP A 14 -5.19 6.65 2.16
C ASP A 14 -4.50 5.70 1.18
N LYS A 15 -5.17 5.40 0.09
CA LYS A 15 -4.61 4.54 -0.95
C LYS A 15 -3.24 5.04 -1.42
N GLY A 16 -3.08 6.36 -1.55
CA GLY A 16 -1.83 6.94 -2.03
C GLY A 16 -0.64 6.60 -1.16
N HIS A 17 -0.85 6.53 0.16
CA HIS A 17 0.21 6.15 1.10
C HIS A 17 0.76 4.75 0.76
N TRP A 18 -0.15 3.80 0.55
CA TRP A 18 0.25 2.42 0.25
C TRP A 18 0.78 2.28 -1.16
N LEU A 19 0.19 3.02 -2.10
CA LEU A 19 0.66 2.99 -3.47
C LEU A 19 2.11 3.43 -3.58
N ARG A 20 2.48 4.51 -2.87
CA ARG A 20 3.87 4.96 -2.85
C ARG A 20 4.81 3.89 -2.31
N LYS A 21 4.39 3.17 -1.29
CA LYS A 21 5.17 2.05 -0.75
C LYS A 21 5.26 0.91 -1.75
N PHE A 22 4.14 0.56 -2.36
CA PHE A 22 4.10 -0.59 -3.26
C PHE A 22 4.83 -0.33 -4.57
N ARG A 23 5.03 0.93 -4.92
CA ARG A 23 5.83 1.27 -6.10
C ARG A 23 7.31 0.92 -5.94
N LYS A 24 7.75 0.63 -4.73
CA LYS A 24 9.10 0.12 -4.51
C LYS A 24 9.25 -1.32 -4.93
N ALA A 25 8.16 -2.05 -5.04
CA ALA A 25 8.18 -3.42 -5.52
C ALA A 25 8.38 -3.41 -7.04
N LYS A 26 9.37 -4.16 -7.52
CA LYS A 26 9.71 -4.19 -8.94
C LYS A 26 9.09 -5.39 -9.64
N ASN A 27 8.53 -6.32 -8.88
CA ASN A 27 7.88 -7.48 -9.48
C ASN A 27 6.70 -7.89 -8.60
N LEU A 28 5.89 -8.77 -9.15
CA LEU A 28 4.64 -9.17 -8.50
C LEU A 28 4.89 -9.93 -7.20
N ASN A 29 5.92 -10.76 -7.15
CA ASN A 29 6.23 -11.51 -5.93
C ASN A 29 6.54 -10.58 -4.76
N THR A 30 7.35 -9.56 -5.00
CA THR A 30 7.69 -8.59 -3.98
C THR A 30 6.46 -7.80 -3.56
N LEU A 31 5.63 -7.42 -4.53
CA LEU A 31 4.39 -6.70 -4.23
C LEU A 31 3.48 -7.54 -3.34
N GLN A 32 3.28 -8.81 -3.68
CA GLN A 32 2.42 -9.69 -2.91
C GLN A 32 2.93 -9.86 -1.47
N LEU A 33 4.24 -9.95 -1.32
CA LEU A 33 4.84 -10.05 0.00
C LEU A 33 4.58 -8.79 0.82
N MET A 34 4.74 -7.63 0.21
CA MET A 34 4.49 -6.36 0.89
C MET A 34 3.02 -6.23 1.29
N VAL A 35 2.11 -6.62 0.40
CA VAL A 35 0.68 -6.57 0.68
C VAL A 35 0.33 -7.53 1.82
N SER A 36 0.84 -8.74 1.77
CA SER A 36 0.59 -9.72 2.81
C SER A 36 1.03 -9.22 4.18
N ASN A 37 2.23 -8.64 4.25
CA ASN A 37 2.73 -8.09 5.51
C ASN A 37 1.88 -6.92 6.00
N ALA A 38 1.43 -6.07 5.08
CA ALA A 38 0.60 -4.93 5.45
C ALA A 38 -0.76 -5.39 5.97
N ILE A 39 -1.37 -6.35 5.30
CA ILE A 39 -2.66 -6.89 5.72
C ILE A 39 -2.55 -7.59 7.07
N ASP A 40 -1.50 -8.37 7.28
CA ASP A 40 -1.27 -9.02 8.58
C ASP A 40 -1.25 -7.99 9.71
N LYS A 41 -0.65 -6.84 9.45
CA LYS A 41 -0.50 -5.81 10.46
C LYS A 41 -1.79 -5.03 10.69
N HIS A 42 -2.60 -4.87 9.66
CA HIS A 42 -3.74 -3.95 9.69
C HIS A 42 -5.09 -4.60 9.39
N HIS A 43 -5.17 -5.93 9.43
CA HIS A 43 -6.40 -6.61 9.02
C HIS A 43 -7.61 -6.26 9.88
N LYS A 44 -7.39 -5.79 11.10
CA LYS A 44 -8.49 -5.46 12.00
C LYS A 44 -9.12 -4.11 11.71
N THR A 45 -8.49 -3.31 10.88
CA THR A 45 -9.02 -1.98 10.53
C THR A 45 -9.46 -2.01 9.07
N ALA A 46 -10.76 -2.10 8.87
CA ALA A 46 -11.32 -2.28 7.53
C ALA A 46 -10.91 -1.17 6.56
N ALA A 47 -10.89 0.07 7.04
CA ALA A 47 -10.53 1.20 6.17
C ALA A 47 -9.09 1.09 5.69
N ILE A 48 -8.18 0.64 6.56
CA ILE A 48 -6.78 0.47 6.18
C ILE A 48 -6.64 -0.70 5.22
N ALA A 49 -7.30 -1.81 5.51
CA ALA A 49 -7.25 -2.98 4.63
C ALA A 49 -7.78 -2.63 3.23
N ALA A 50 -8.86 -1.86 3.16
CA ALA A 50 -9.42 -1.44 1.87
C ALA A 50 -8.41 -0.59 1.10
N ALA A 51 -7.74 0.34 1.77
CA ALA A 51 -6.73 1.18 1.13
C ALA A 51 -5.58 0.34 0.59
N ILE A 52 -5.15 -0.66 1.35
CA ILE A 52 -4.07 -1.56 0.93
C ILE A 52 -4.48 -2.32 -0.33
N TYR A 53 -5.69 -2.88 -0.36
CA TYR A 53 -6.14 -3.63 -1.53
C TYR A 53 -6.31 -2.74 -2.76
N LEU A 54 -6.82 -1.53 -2.58
CA LEU A 54 -6.95 -0.61 -3.70
C LEU A 54 -5.59 -0.22 -4.26
N ALA A 55 -4.61 0.00 -3.37
CA ALA A 55 -3.25 0.31 -3.79
C ALA A 55 -2.62 -0.88 -4.53
N GLU A 56 -2.86 -2.08 -4.04
CA GLU A 56 -2.37 -3.29 -4.71
C GLU A 56 -2.91 -3.39 -6.13
N CYS A 57 -4.21 -3.22 -6.28
CA CYS A 57 -4.84 -3.30 -7.60
C CYS A 57 -4.26 -2.28 -8.56
N GLN A 58 -4.06 -1.05 -8.09
CA GLN A 58 -3.50 -0.02 -8.94
C GLN A 58 -2.05 -0.32 -9.30
N ARG A 59 -1.26 -0.80 -8.34
CA ARG A 59 0.13 -1.14 -8.61
C ARG A 59 0.25 -2.27 -9.61
N GLU A 60 -0.62 -3.26 -9.51
CA GLU A 60 -0.64 -4.37 -10.48
C GLU A 60 -0.92 -3.84 -11.88
N ARG A 61 -1.87 -2.92 -12.01
CA ARG A 61 -2.14 -2.31 -13.31
C ARG A 61 -0.95 -1.50 -13.82
N GLU A 62 -0.27 -0.80 -12.91
CA GLU A 62 0.94 -0.06 -13.28
C GLU A 62 2.02 -0.98 -13.82
N MET A 63 2.22 -2.12 -13.16
CA MET A 63 3.20 -3.10 -13.62
C MET A 63 2.82 -3.68 -14.98
N GLU A 64 1.54 -3.94 -15.17
CA GLU A 64 1.04 -4.50 -16.42
C GLU A 64 1.21 -3.52 -17.58
N GLN A 65 0.98 -2.24 -17.32
CA GLN A 65 1.09 -1.21 -18.36
C GLN A 65 2.48 -0.61 -18.47
N GLY A 66 3.36 -0.92 -17.52
CA GLY A 66 4.72 -0.41 -17.55
C GLY A 66 4.85 1.08 -17.23
N ARG A 67 3.89 1.64 -16.53
CA ARG A 67 3.94 3.05 -16.16
C ARG A 67 3.15 3.31 -14.88
N PHE A 68 3.44 4.42 -14.25
CA PHE A 68 2.68 4.84 -13.07
C PHE A 68 1.34 5.40 -13.48
N LEU A 69 0.31 5.05 -12.68
CA LEU A 69 -1.04 5.57 -12.86
C LEU A 69 -1.33 6.46 -11.67
N ASP A 70 -1.50 7.74 -11.91
CA ASP A 70 -1.71 8.68 -10.81
C ASP A 70 -3.16 8.72 -10.33
N ARG A 71 -4.08 8.13 -11.06
CA ARG A 71 -5.49 8.11 -10.69
C ARG A 71 -6.17 6.84 -11.09
#